data_01c1e252eecfd308020c8e613fe7d2b7
#
_entry.id   01c1e252eecfd308020c8e613fe7d2b7
#
_cell.length_a   1.000
_cell.length_b   1.000
_cell.length_c   1.000
_cell.angle_alpha   90.00
_cell.angle_beta   90.00
_cell.angle_gamma   90.00
#
_symmetry.space_group_name_H-M   'P 1'
#
loop_
_entity.id
_entity.type
_entity.pdbx_description
1 polymer ?
#
loop_
_entity_poly.entity_id
_entity_poly.type
_entity_poly.pdbx_seq_one_letter_code
_entity_poly.pdbx_strand_id
1 'polypeptide(L)'
;RQRQMCIRDRICYIISEPIATNPSDLNRGEHALMITNFKDDKTFHEPSVDTGFTFKPKSMVEVSIGNSKYKFFTVESRAWLADGENGKQLIKDMKNGARVKVKSTSSRGTKITDTYSLIGFTKALAAIDKACS
;
A
#
# COMPACT_ATOMS: atom_id res chain seq x y z
N ARG A 1 -3.04 -10.57 -5.26
CA ARG A 1 -4.24 -11.13 -4.68
C ARG A 1 -4.62 -10.42 -3.40
N GLN A 2 -5.89 -10.08 -3.27
CA GLN A 2 -6.37 -9.33 -2.12
C GLN A 2 -6.79 -10.29 -1.01
N ARG A 3 -6.18 -10.13 0.17
CA ARG A 3 -6.61 -10.87 1.36
C ARG A 3 -7.09 -9.87 2.39
N GLN A 4 -8.21 -10.14 3.02
CA GLN A 4 -8.74 -9.30 4.08
C GLN A 4 -8.72 -10.03 5.40
N MET A 5 -8.40 -9.31 6.46
CA MET A 5 -8.35 -9.83 7.83
C MET A 5 -8.85 -8.78 8.80
N CYS A 6 -9.45 -9.23 9.88
CA CYS A 6 -9.92 -8.36 10.95
C CYS A 6 -9.40 -8.84 12.29
N ILE A 7 -9.04 -7.90 13.15
CA ILE A 7 -8.66 -8.16 14.53
C ILE A 7 -9.79 -7.65 15.41
N ARG A 8 -10.55 -8.57 15.99
CA ARG A 8 -11.68 -8.30 16.88
C ARG A 8 -12.72 -7.32 16.29
N ASP A 9 -12.85 -7.28 14.95
CA ASP A 9 -13.74 -6.37 14.24
C ASP A 9 -13.48 -4.88 14.52
N ARG A 10 -12.28 -4.54 14.99
CA ARG A 10 -11.86 -3.17 15.29
C ARG A 10 -10.81 -2.65 14.35
N ILE A 11 -9.93 -3.55 13.88
CA ILE A 11 -8.92 -3.23 12.88
C ILE A 11 -9.10 -4.23 11.75
N CYS A 12 -9.52 -3.73 10.59
CA CYS A 12 -9.73 -4.57 9.43
C CYS A 12 -8.85 -4.06 8.29
N TYR A 13 -8.18 -4.95 7.60
CA TYR A 13 -7.26 -4.54 6.56
C TYR A 13 -7.27 -5.49 5.37
N ILE A 14 -6.91 -4.93 4.22
CA ILE A 14 -6.60 -5.67 3.01
C ILE A 14 -5.07 -5.74 2.93
N ILE A 15 -4.54 -6.91 2.64
CA ILE A 15 -3.11 -7.09 2.40
C ILE A 15 -2.92 -7.74 1.03
N SER A 16 -2.03 -7.17 0.22
CA SER A 16 -1.70 -7.65 -1.11
C SER A 16 -0.21 -7.90 -1.22
N GLU A 17 0.16 -9.02 -1.85
CA GLU A 17 1.55 -9.31 -2.18
C GLU A 17 1.81 -8.86 -3.61
N PRO A 18 3.05 -8.42 -3.95
CA PRO A 18 3.33 -8.00 -5.31
C PRO A 18 3.28 -9.18 -6.28
N ILE A 19 2.84 -8.89 -7.51
CA ILE A 19 2.83 -9.87 -8.59
C ILE A 19 4.13 -9.81 -9.40
N ALA A 20 4.89 -8.73 -9.26
CA ALA A 20 6.19 -8.56 -9.92
C ALA A 20 7.06 -7.61 -9.12
N THR A 21 8.34 -7.87 -9.11
CA THR A 21 9.35 -7.05 -8.43
C THR A 21 10.53 -6.86 -9.36
N ASN A 22 11.01 -5.62 -9.50
CA ASN A 22 12.18 -5.29 -10.30
C ASN A 22 13.13 -4.42 -9.48
N PRO A 23 14.37 -4.85 -9.22
CA PRO A 23 14.97 -6.13 -9.59
C PRO A 23 14.39 -7.30 -8.78
N SER A 24 14.37 -8.48 -9.37
CA SER A 24 13.71 -9.66 -8.78
C SER A 24 14.59 -10.49 -7.88
N ASP A 25 15.88 -10.24 -7.89
CA ASP A 25 16.90 -11.05 -7.19
C ASP A 25 17.33 -10.47 -5.84
N LEU A 26 16.58 -9.50 -5.31
CA LEU A 26 16.91 -8.88 -4.04
C LEU A 26 16.51 -9.76 -2.86
N ASN A 27 17.41 -9.87 -1.90
CA ASN A 27 17.11 -10.50 -0.63
C ASN A 27 16.46 -9.46 0.28
N ARG A 28 15.17 -9.63 0.55
CA ARG A 28 14.40 -8.68 1.33
C ARG A 28 13.34 -9.40 2.16
N GLY A 29 12.86 -8.76 3.21
CA GLY A 29 11.79 -9.29 4.04
C GLY A 29 10.44 -9.25 3.32
N GLU A 30 9.38 -9.60 4.03
CA GLU A 30 8.03 -9.53 3.48
C GLU A 30 7.70 -8.11 3.04
N HIS A 31 6.99 -8.01 1.93
CA HIS A 31 6.57 -6.73 1.40
C HIS A 31 5.12 -6.84 0.94
N ALA A 32 4.37 -5.79 1.22
CA ALA A 32 2.93 -5.79 1.01
C ALA A 32 2.39 -4.38 0.87
N LEU A 33 1.29 -4.26 0.14
CA LEU A 33 0.46 -3.06 0.09
C LEU A 33 -0.76 -3.33 0.97
N MET A 34 -1.09 -2.38 1.85
CA MET A 34 -2.18 -2.54 2.80
C MET A 34 -3.12 -1.35 2.77
N ILE A 35 -4.41 -1.64 2.95
CA ILE A 35 -5.44 -0.62 3.21
C ILE A 35 -6.12 -1.03 4.52
N THR A 36 -6.12 -0.13 5.51
CA THR A 36 -6.56 -0.46 6.86
C THR A 36 -7.67 0.46 7.34
N ASN A 37 -8.67 -0.14 7.97
CA ASN A 37 -9.72 0.57 8.72
C ASN A 37 -9.46 0.40 10.20
N PHE A 38 -9.33 1.52 10.91
CA PHE A 38 -9.19 1.56 12.38
C PHE A 38 -10.50 2.09 12.95
N LYS A 39 -11.36 1.20 13.41
CA LYS A 39 -12.70 1.56 13.87
C LYS A 39 -12.67 2.50 15.08
N ASP A 40 -11.84 2.20 16.07
CA ASP A 40 -11.77 2.98 17.30
C ASP A 40 -11.26 4.40 17.08
N ASP A 41 -10.34 4.57 16.13
CA ASP A 41 -9.79 5.88 15.78
C ASP A 41 -10.59 6.60 14.70
N LYS A 42 -11.62 5.93 14.15
CA LYS A 42 -12.44 6.43 13.06
C LYS A 42 -11.59 6.83 11.84
N THR A 43 -10.50 6.11 11.63
CA THR A 43 -9.62 6.28 10.47
C THR A 43 -9.88 5.14 9.50
N PHE A 44 -10.32 5.49 8.29
CA PHE A 44 -10.72 4.50 7.29
C PHE A 44 -9.92 4.65 6.02
N HIS A 45 -9.67 3.51 5.36
CA HIS A 45 -8.97 3.44 4.08
C HIS A 45 -7.55 4.02 4.16
N GLU A 46 -6.84 3.75 5.25
CA GLU A 46 -5.46 4.21 5.38
C GLU A 46 -4.52 3.34 4.55
N PRO A 47 -3.89 3.89 3.51
CA PRO A 47 -2.96 3.13 2.69
C PRO A 47 -1.59 3.10 3.35
N SER A 48 -0.94 1.94 3.28
CA SER A 48 0.44 1.79 3.74
C SER A 48 1.16 0.75 2.89
N VAL A 49 2.48 0.85 2.87
CA VAL A 49 3.34 -0.06 2.12
C VAL A 49 4.45 -0.53 3.05
N ASP A 50 4.69 -1.85 3.08
CA ASP A 50 5.87 -2.41 3.73
C ASP A 50 6.74 -3.00 2.62
N THR A 51 7.97 -2.53 2.48
CA THR A 51 8.86 -2.97 1.41
C THR A 51 9.84 -4.06 1.86
N GLY A 52 9.89 -4.36 3.16
CA GLY A 52 10.78 -5.38 3.68
C GLY A 52 12.26 -4.99 3.71
N PHE A 53 12.57 -3.73 3.44
CA PHE A 53 13.94 -3.19 3.56
C PHE A 53 13.86 -1.76 4.07
N THR A 54 14.96 -1.28 4.66
CA THR A 54 15.03 0.10 5.16
C THR A 54 15.19 1.06 3.98
N PHE A 55 14.39 2.11 3.95
CA PHE A 55 14.45 3.14 2.92
C PHE A 55 15.67 4.04 3.07
N LYS A 56 16.09 4.62 1.96
CA LYS A 56 17.08 5.68 1.98
C LYS A 56 16.54 6.85 2.80
N PRO A 57 17.34 7.43 3.74
CA PRO A 57 16.88 8.56 4.53
C PRO A 57 16.36 9.71 3.66
N LYS A 58 15.24 10.28 4.08
CA LYS A 58 14.57 11.39 3.39
C LYS A 58 14.04 11.05 2.00
N SER A 59 14.04 9.77 1.60
CA SER A 59 13.44 9.38 0.34
C SER A 59 11.92 9.28 0.47
N MET A 60 11.23 9.42 -0.65
CA MET A 60 9.79 9.25 -0.72
C MET A 60 9.49 8.05 -1.60
N VAL A 61 8.38 7.37 -1.31
CA VAL A 61 7.86 6.29 -2.14
C VAL A 61 6.83 6.89 -3.09
N GLU A 62 6.92 6.54 -4.37
CA GLU A 62 5.94 6.94 -5.36
C GLU A 62 5.01 5.76 -5.65
N VAL A 63 3.71 5.98 -5.44
CA VAL A 63 2.68 4.99 -5.75
C VAL A 63 1.94 5.48 -6.99
N SER A 64 1.97 4.68 -8.05
CA SER A 64 1.36 5.04 -9.34
C SER A 64 0.22 4.09 -9.69
N ILE A 65 -0.91 4.67 -10.12
CA ILE A 65 -2.06 3.92 -10.61
C ILE A 65 -2.46 4.55 -11.94
N GLY A 66 -2.18 3.87 -13.05
CA GLY A 66 -2.36 4.48 -14.37
C GLY A 66 -1.51 5.74 -14.48
N ASN A 67 -2.12 6.88 -14.75
CA ASN A 67 -1.44 8.17 -14.87
C ASN A 67 -1.39 8.94 -13.56
N SER A 68 -2.03 8.44 -12.51
CA SER A 68 -2.06 9.10 -11.20
C SER A 68 -0.86 8.69 -10.37
N LYS A 69 -0.25 9.67 -9.69
CA LYS A 69 0.92 9.44 -8.85
C LYS A 69 0.70 10.06 -7.48
N TYR A 70 1.11 9.32 -6.44
CA TYR A 70 0.96 9.73 -5.05
C TYR A 70 2.29 9.56 -4.33
N LYS A 71 2.59 10.46 -3.40
CA LYS A 71 3.81 10.38 -2.59
C LYS A 71 3.49 9.83 -1.22
N PHE A 72 4.34 8.92 -0.76
CA PHE A 72 4.27 8.35 0.56
C PHE A 72 5.56 8.71 1.32
N PHE A 73 5.42 9.14 2.56
CA PHE A 73 6.60 9.36 3.41
C PHE A 73 7.05 8.04 4.03
N THR A 74 8.33 7.94 4.34
CA THR A 74 8.94 6.69 4.80
C THR A 74 9.37 6.76 6.26
N VAL A 75 9.15 5.65 6.98
CA VAL A 75 9.67 5.43 8.33
C VAL A 75 10.19 4.00 8.36
N GLU A 76 11.51 3.84 8.46
CA GLU A 76 12.18 2.55 8.45
C GLU A 76 11.87 1.74 7.18
N SER A 77 11.04 0.69 7.25
CA SER A 77 10.68 -0.13 6.08
C SER A 77 9.25 0.11 5.61
N ARG A 78 8.53 1.02 6.24
CA ARG A 78 7.12 1.31 5.92
C ARG A 78 6.95 2.70 5.35
N ALA A 79 5.88 2.87 4.59
CA ALA A 79 5.51 4.16 4.02
C ALA A 79 4.01 4.38 4.13
N TRP A 80 3.63 5.63 4.38
CA TRP A 80 2.24 6.07 4.47
C TRP A 80 2.02 7.27 3.56
N LEU A 81 0.76 7.47 3.18
CA LEU A 81 0.39 8.60 2.33
C LEU A 81 0.85 9.91 2.96
N ALA A 82 1.56 10.72 2.18
CA ALA A 82 2.09 11.99 2.66
C ALA A 82 0.97 13.03 2.88
N ASP A 83 1.21 13.96 3.79
CA ASP A 83 0.30 15.08 4.00
C ASP A 83 0.14 15.89 2.71
N GLY A 84 -1.07 16.36 2.46
CA GLY A 84 -1.38 17.09 1.25
C GLY A 84 -1.80 16.24 0.07
N GLU A 85 -1.59 14.92 0.14
CA GLU A 85 -2.06 14.00 -0.89
C GLU A 85 -3.54 13.68 -0.70
N ASN A 86 -4.24 13.42 -1.81
CA ASN A 86 -5.68 13.14 -1.77
C ASN A 86 -5.94 11.64 -1.61
N GLY A 87 -6.17 11.22 -0.36
CA GLY A 87 -6.41 9.80 -0.04
C GLY A 87 -7.69 9.25 -0.65
N LYS A 88 -8.74 10.06 -0.73
CA LYS A 88 -10.01 9.62 -1.34
C LYS A 88 -9.84 9.36 -2.83
N GLN A 89 -9.06 10.19 -3.50
CA GLN A 89 -8.79 10.00 -4.92
C GLN A 89 -7.92 8.77 -5.15
N LEU A 90 -6.95 8.52 -4.25
CA LEU A 90 -6.13 7.32 -4.31
C LEU A 90 -7.00 6.05 -4.26
N ILE A 91 -7.91 5.97 -3.31
CA ILE A 91 -8.80 4.81 -3.17
C ILE A 91 -9.71 4.67 -4.39
N LYS A 92 -10.22 5.78 -4.92
CA LYS A 92 -11.04 5.76 -6.13
C LYS A 92 -10.26 5.23 -7.32
N ASP A 93 -9.01 5.67 -7.48
CA ASP A 93 -8.14 5.19 -8.54
C ASP A 93 -7.84 3.70 -8.39
N MET A 94 -7.67 3.22 -7.16
CA MET A 94 -7.47 1.80 -6.89
C MET A 94 -8.70 0.95 -7.26
N LYS A 95 -9.91 1.48 -7.03
CA LYS A 95 -11.14 0.78 -7.43
C LYS A 95 -11.27 0.66 -8.94
N ASN A 96 -10.78 1.66 -9.67
CA ASN A 96 -10.95 1.75 -11.12
C ASN A 96 -9.73 1.25 -11.90
N GLY A 97 -8.60 1.03 -11.23
CA GLY A 97 -7.36 0.62 -11.85
C GLY A 97 -7.18 -0.89 -11.89
N ALA A 98 -6.21 -1.33 -12.67
CA ALA A 98 -5.86 -2.74 -12.78
C ALA A 98 -4.62 -3.10 -11.97
N ARG A 99 -3.68 -2.17 -11.83
CA ARG A 99 -2.39 -2.41 -11.16
C ARG A 99 -1.91 -1.16 -10.44
N VAL A 100 -1.12 -1.39 -9.38
CA VAL A 100 -0.42 -0.34 -8.64
C VAL A 100 1.07 -0.61 -8.75
N LYS A 101 1.85 0.41 -9.04
CA LYS A 101 3.31 0.33 -9.01
C LYS A 101 3.83 1.15 -7.84
N VAL A 102 4.67 0.52 -7.02
CA VAL A 102 5.29 1.14 -5.86
C VAL A 102 6.78 1.28 -6.13
N LYS A 103 7.24 2.51 -6.29
CA LYS A 103 8.66 2.82 -6.58
C LYS A 103 9.32 3.36 -5.32
N SER A 104 10.39 2.71 -4.92
CA SER A 104 11.10 3.04 -3.69
C SER A 104 12.60 2.98 -3.88
N THR A 105 13.35 3.55 -2.91
CA THR A 105 14.82 3.52 -2.90
C THR A 105 15.28 2.96 -1.56
N SER A 106 16.09 1.90 -1.60
CA SER A 106 16.63 1.29 -0.39
C SER A 106 17.73 2.16 0.23
N SER A 107 18.09 1.86 1.47
CA SER A 107 19.18 2.54 2.16
C SER A 107 20.52 2.44 1.42
N ARG A 108 20.66 1.42 0.58
CA ARG A 108 21.85 1.22 -0.26
C ARG A 108 21.79 1.98 -1.59
N GLY A 109 20.69 2.69 -1.85
CA GLY A 109 20.48 3.43 -3.09
C GLY A 109 19.90 2.62 -4.23
N THR A 110 19.49 1.38 -4.00
CA THR A 110 18.87 0.54 -5.02
C THR A 110 17.45 1.00 -5.28
N LYS A 111 17.12 1.24 -6.55
CA LYS A 111 15.77 1.61 -6.97
C LYS A 111 14.96 0.35 -7.24
N ILE A 112 13.79 0.27 -6.62
CA ILE A 112 12.97 -0.93 -6.66
C ILE A 112 11.55 -0.56 -7.09
N THR A 113 10.96 -1.37 -7.96
CA THR A 113 9.58 -1.23 -8.38
C THR A 113 8.84 -2.52 -8.08
N ASP A 114 7.82 -2.43 -7.22
CA ASP A 114 6.92 -3.53 -6.93
C ASP A 114 5.59 -3.25 -7.63
N THR A 115 5.04 -4.26 -8.28
CA THR A 115 3.75 -4.16 -8.97
C THR A 115 2.74 -5.03 -8.24
N TYR A 116 1.58 -4.45 -7.92
CA TYR A 116 0.48 -5.12 -7.23
C TYR A 116 -0.74 -5.18 -8.15
N SER A 117 -1.48 -6.29 -8.09
CA SER A 117 -2.76 -6.42 -8.80
C SER A 117 -3.87 -5.78 -7.98
N LEU A 118 -4.81 -5.12 -8.68
CA LEU A 118 -6.02 -4.58 -8.06
C LEU A 118 -7.25 -5.46 -8.32
N ILE A 119 -7.05 -6.65 -8.87
CA ILE A 119 -8.16 -7.60 -9.07
C ILE A 119 -8.75 -7.98 -7.71
N GLY A 120 -10.07 -7.78 -7.55
CA GLY A 120 -10.76 -8.06 -6.29
C GLY A 120 -10.65 -6.97 -5.23
N PHE A 121 -10.00 -5.86 -5.52
CA PHE A 121 -9.79 -4.79 -4.54
C PHE A 121 -11.12 -4.19 -4.06
N THR A 122 -12.02 -3.85 -4.97
CA THR A 122 -13.31 -3.22 -4.62
C THR A 122 -14.13 -4.13 -3.71
N LYS A 123 -14.15 -5.43 -3.99
CA LYS A 123 -14.85 -6.41 -3.17
C LYS A 123 -14.21 -6.55 -1.78
N ALA A 124 -12.88 -6.59 -1.72
CA ALA A 124 -12.16 -6.68 -0.45
C ALA A 124 -12.36 -5.41 0.39
N LEU A 125 -12.38 -4.24 -0.24
CA LEU A 125 -12.63 -2.97 0.45
C LEU A 125 -14.03 -2.96 1.05
N ALA A 126 -15.04 -3.41 0.32
CA ALA A 126 -16.40 -3.50 0.83
C ALA A 126 -16.47 -4.44 2.03
N ALA A 127 -15.70 -5.53 2.02
CA ALA A 127 -15.68 -6.49 3.12
C ALA A 127 -15.11 -5.88 4.41
N ILE A 128 -13.99 -5.14 4.33
CA ILE A 128 -13.43 -4.50 5.54
C ILE A 128 -14.30 -3.34 6.02
N ASP A 129 -14.97 -2.64 5.12
CA ASP A 129 -15.88 -1.55 5.49
C ASP A 129 -17.10 -2.10 6.24
N LYS A 130 -17.61 -3.26 5.83
CA LYS A 130 -18.71 -3.91 6.51
C LYS A 130 -18.31 -4.39 7.90
N ALA A 131 -17.10 -4.93 8.04
CA ALA A 131 -16.62 -5.49 9.30
C ALA A 131 -16.19 -4.43 10.31
N CYS A 132 -15.65 -3.30 9.84
CA CYS A 132 -15.09 -2.22 10.68
C CYS A 132 -15.68 -0.88 10.29
N SER A 133 -16.98 -0.75 10.31
CA SER A 133 -17.63 0.52 10.00
C SER A 133 -17.98 1.34 11.24
#